data_375187bfb590066e818e33a1258ab07c
#
_entry.id   375187bfb590066e818e33a1258ab07c
#
_cell.length_a   1.000
_cell.length_b   1.000
_cell.length_c   1.000
_cell.angle_alpha   90.00
_cell.angle_beta   90.00
_cell.angle_gamma   90.00
#
_symmetry.space_group_name_H-M   'P 1'
#
loop_
_entity.id
_entity.type
_entity.pdbx_description
1 polymer ?
#
loop_
_entity_poly.entity_id
_entity_poly.type
_entity_poly.pdbx_seq_one_letter_code
_entity_poly.pdbx_strand_id
1 'polypeptide(L)'
;MASPSIALGVYAPPASPHSTVRLQAQLWTWLPVLACVTVFAIESSSLFGSDHTSLPLRRIAEVLCGRGVDAHWVLIHRLIRKTGHFMGYGVFSLVCFRGFWRSLQGAASILLRQLRAHGLAILATFLVAGADEFHQSFLPNRSGQFSDVLLDTCGGMALCLVLFLAMQAAQSTRSSNPR
;
A
#
# COMPACT_ATOMS: atom_id res chain seq x y z
N MET A 1 44.40 21.27 -47.04
CA MET A 1 44.77 20.32 -45.94
C MET A 1 43.74 20.46 -44.84
N ALA A 2 42.81 19.52 -44.74
CA ALA A 2 41.77 19.53 -43.72
C ALA A 2 42.16 18.54 -42.61
N SER A 3 42.23 19.04 -41.36
CA SER A 3 42.54 18.22 -40.21
C SER A 3 41.31 17.37 -39.82
N PRO A 4 41.46 16.08 -39.49
CA PRO A 4 40.34 15.27 -39.02
C PRO A 4 40.03 15.61 -37.55
N SER A 5 38.78 16.00 -37.29
CA SER A 5 38.25 16.16 -35.94
C SER A 5 38.11 14.76 -35.28
N ILE A 6 38.93 14.49 -34.29
CA ILE A 6 38.83 13.29 -33.45
C ILE A 6 37.64 13.50 -32.52
N ALA A 7 36.53 12.80 -32.79
CA ALA A 7 35.42 12.71 -31.86
C ALA A 7 35.87 11.89 -30.64
N LEU A 8 36.09 12.55 -29.51
CA LEU A 8 36.26 11.91 -28.19
C LEU A 8 34.93 11.22 -27.80
N GLY A 9 34.88 9.94 -28.13
CA GLY A 9 33.81 9.08 -27.59
C GLY A 9 33.89 9.08 -26.07
N VAL A 10 32.87 9.63 -25.41
CA VAL A 10 32.71 9.58 -23.95
C VAL A 10 32.50 8.12 -23.56
N TYR A 11 33.59 7.47 -23.12
CA TYR A 11 33.52 6.11 -22.56
C TYR A 11 32.80 6.18 -21.20
N ALA A 12 31.56 5.77 -21.17
CA ALA A 12 30.84 5.54 -19.90
C ALA A 12 31.36 4.21 -19.32
N PRO A 13 32.01 4.23 -18.12
CA PRO A 13 32.48 2.99 -17.51
C PRO A 13 31.28 2.04 -17.21
N PRO A 14 31.45 0.72 -17.36
CA PRO A 14 30.41 -0.23 -17.05
C PRO A 14 29.99 -0.10 -15.57
N ALA A 15 28.69 -0.15 -15.31
CA ALA A 15 28.15 -0.05 -13.96
C ALA A 15 28.82 -1.11 -13.05
N SER A 16 29.30 -0.68 -11.86
CA SER A 16 29.98 -1.58 -10.95
C SER A 16 29.02 -2.72 -10.51
N PRO A 17 29.49 -3.96 -10.28
CA PRO A 17 28.67 -5.08 -9.84
C PRO A 17 27.87 -4.77 -8.57
N HIS A 18 28.38 -3.89 -7.69
CA HIS A 18 27.70 -3.44 -6.48
C HIS A 18 26.49 -2.54 -6.76
N SER A 19 26.46 -1.81 -7.88
CA SER A 19 25.31 -0.96 -8.25
C SER A 19 24.13 -1.80 -8.73
N THR A 20 24.36 -2.86 -9.48
CA THR A 20 23.31 -3.76 -9.98
C THR A 20 22.65 -4.56 -8.86
N VAL A 21 23.44 -5.08 -7.90
CA VAL A 21 22.94 -5.79 -6.72
C VAL A 21 22.08 -4.87 -5.83
N ARG A 22 22.50 -3.63 -5.64
CA ARG A 22 21.73 -2.64 -4.88
C ARG A 22 20.41 -2.30 -5.58
N LEU A 23 20.43 -2.11 -6.88
CA LEU A 23 19.22 -1.84 -7.66
C LEU A 23 18.23 -3.00 -7.60
N GLN A 24 18.68 -4.24 -7.77
CA GLN A 24 17.85 -5.42 -7.62
C GLN A 24 17.21 -5.50 -6.22
N ALA A 25 18.00 -5.30 -5.16
CA ALA A 25 17.49 -5.32 -3.79
C ALA A 25 16.42 -4.24 -3.55
N GLN A 26 16.59 -3.05 -4.15
CA GLN A 26 15.58 -1.98 -4.10
C GLN A 26 14.31 -2.36 -4.87
N LEU A 27 14.44 -2.90 -6.08
CA LEU A 27 13.30 -3.36 -6.89
C LEU A 27 12.47 -4.40 -6.13
N TRP A 28 13.10 -5.45 -5.58
CA TRP A 28 12.41 -6.47 -4.77
C TRP A 28 11.78 -5.90 -3.49
N THR A 29 12.32 -4.80 -2.99
CA THR A 29 11.77 -4.14 -1.81
C THR A 29 10.47 -3.39 -2.14
N TRP A 30 10.41 -2.69 -3.28
CA TRP A 30 9.29 -1.84 -3.67
C TRP A 30 8.26 -2.50 -4.61
N LEU A 31 8.60 -3.63 -5.23
CA LEU A 31 7.68 -4.37 -6.10
C LEU A 31 6.33 -4.70 -5.44
N PRO A 32 6.24 -5.14 -4.16
CA PRO A 32 4.95 -5.36 -3.53
C PRO A 32 4.12 -4.08 -3.36
N VAL A 33 4.76 -2.92 -3.15
CA VAL A 33 4.07 -1.62 -3.09
C VAL A 33 3.45 -1.30 -4.45
N LEU A 34 4.23 -1.45 -5.53
CA LEU A 34 3.73 -1.25 -6.89
C LEU A 34 2.59 -2.20 -7.23
N ALA A 35 2.69 -3.47 -6.82
CA ALA A 35 1.61 -4.45 -7.01
C ALA A 35 0.33 -4.01 -6.30
N CYS A 36 0.39 -3.55 -5.05
CA CYS A 36 -0.78 -3.04 -4.33
C CYS A 36 -1.38 -1.81 -5.03
N VAL A 37 -0.56 -0.84 -5.44
CA VAL A 37 -1.04 0.36 -6.16
C VAL A 37 -1.72 -0.04 -7.48
N THR A 38 -1.17 -1.03 -8.19
CA THR A 38 -1.79 -1.55 -9.43
C THR A 38 -3.15 -2.17 -9.14
N VAL A 39 -3.27 -2.97 -8.07
CA VAL A 39 -4.56 -3.55 -7.65
C VAL A 39 -5.56 -2.45 -7.34
N PHE A 40 -5.20 -1.43 -6.56
CA PHE A 40 -6.08 -0.30 -6.26
C PHE A 40 -6.50 0.46 -7.52
N ALA A 41 -5.58 0.71 -8.44
CA ALA A 41 -5.91 1.36 -9.71
C ALA A 41 -6.93 0.54 -10.55
N ILE A 42 -6.84 -0.80 -10.51
CA ILE A 42 -7.80 -1.69 -11.15
C ILE A 42 -9.14 -1.64 -10.43
N GLU A 43 -9.16 -1.75 -9.09
CA GLU A 43 -10.38 -1.69 -8.27
C GLU A 43 -11.05 -0.32 -8.33
N SER A 44 -10.28 0.76 -8.48
CA SER A 44 -10.76 2.12 -8.68
C SER A 44 -11.44 2.33 -10.04
N SER A 45 -11.20 1.46 -11.00
CA SER A 45 -11.81 1.57 -12.33
C SER A 45 -13.33 1.35 -12.31
N SER A 46 -14.02 1.75 -13.38
CA SER A 46 -15.46 1.52 -13.56
C SER A 46 -15.86 0.04 -13.54
N LEU A 47 -14.93 -0.88 -13.85
CA LEU A 47 -15.17 -2.33 -13.87
C LEU A 47 -15.53 -2.90 -12.49
N PHE A 48 -15.01 -2.29 -11.41
CA PHE A 48 -15.28 -2.69 -10.04
C PHE A 48 -16.26 -1.75 -9.31
N GLY A 49 -17.08 -1.02 -10.08
CA GLY A 49 -18.17 -0.22 -9.54
C GLY A 49 -19.16 -1.04 -8.72
N SER A 50 -19.98 -0.36 -7.88
CA SER A 50 -21.02 -1.00 -7.08
C SER A 50 -21.98 -1.82 -7.94
N ASP A 51 -22.25 -1.37 -9.15
CA ASP A 51 -23.19 -1.99 -10.10
C ASP A 51 -22.67 -3.36 -10.57
N HIS A 52 -21.37 -3.50 -10.77
CA HIS A 52 -20.75 -4.75 -11.23
C HIS A 52 -20.44 -5.73 -10.10
N THR A 53 -20.17 -5.23 -8.89
CA THR A 53 -19.80 -6.07 -7.75
C THR A 53 -21.00 -6.55 -6.91
N SER A 54 -22.14 -5.86 -7.00
CA SER A 54 -23.32 -6.13 -6.19
C SER A 54 -23.90 -7.53 -6.42
N LEU A 55 -24.16 -7.91 -7.66
CA LEU A 55 -24.80 -9.21 -7.96
C LEU A 55 -23.95 -10.43 -7.59
N PRO A 56 -22.65 -10.51 -7.92
CA PRO A 56 -21.82 -11.63 -7.53
C PRO A 56 -21.70 -11.77 -6.01
N LEU A 57 -21.48 -10.67 -5.30
CA LEU A 57 -21.35 -10.67 -3.85
C LEU A 57 -22.67 -11.05 -3.16
N ARG A 58 -23.81 -10.60 -3.71
CA ARG A 58 -25.12 -10.98 -3.18
C ARG A 58 -25.36 -12.48 -3.26
N ARG A 59 -25.05 -13.12 -4.40
CA ARG A 59 -25.18 -14.57 -4.55
C ARG A 59 -24.33 -15.33 -3.54
N ILE A 60 -23.10 -14.88 -3.30
CA ILE A 60 -22.22 -15.48 -2.29
C ILE A 60 -22.81 -15.30 -0.90
N ALA A 61 -23.30 -14.11 -0.56
CA ALA A 61 -23.91 -13.82 0.73
C ALA A 61 -25.19 -14.64 0.96
N GLU A 62 -26.04 -14.82 -0.06
CA GLU A 62 -27.25 -15.65 0.00
C GLU A 62 -26.92 -17.13 0.29
N VAL A 63 -25.82 -17.65 -0.33
CA VAL A 63 -25.36 -19.02 -0.09
C VAL A 63 -24.84 -19.21 1.34
N LEU A 64 -24.14 -18.21 1.87
CA LEU A 64 -23.50 -18.29 3.19
C LEU A 64 -24.46 -17.98 4.35
N CYS A 65 -25.37 -17.02 4.16
CA CYS A 65 -26.21 -16.45 5.23
C CYS A 65 -27.72 -16.65 5.00
N GLY A 66 -28.11 -17.24 3.85
CA GLY A 66 -29.51 -17.42 3.48
C GLY A 66 -30.17 -16.18 2.87
N ARG A 67 -31.42 -16.33 2.41
CA ARG A 67 -32.18 -15.27 1.69
C ARG A 67 -32.56 -14.05 2.56
N GLY A 68 -32.39 -14.10 3.87
CA GLY A 68 -32.59 -12.94 4.74
C GLY A 68 -31.67 -11.74 4.45
N VAL A 69 -30.58 -11.96 3.69
CA VAL A 69 -29.63 -10.94 3.25
C VAL A 69 -30.30 -9.89 2.35
N ASP A 70 -31.34 -10.27 1.61
CA ASP A 70 -32.00 -9.42 0.61
C ASP A 70 -32.57 -8.12 1.18
N ALA A 71 -33.20 -8.21 2.35
CA ALA A 71 -33.84 -7.07 3.02
C ALA A 71 -32.83 -5.95 3.38
N HIS A 72 -31.55 -6.30 3.55
CA HIS A 72 -30.52 -5.37 4.01
C HIS A 72 -29.33 -5.29 3.03
N TRP A 73 -29.48 -5.80 1.81
CA TRP A 73 -28.38 -5.96 0.86
C TRP A 73 -27.60 -4.68 0.61
N VAL A 74 -28.25 -3.54 0.44
CA VAL A 74 -27.57 -2.25 0.18
C VAL A 74 -26.60 -1.90 1.31
N LEU A 75 -27.01 -2.10 2.56
CA LEU A 75 -26.16 -1.84 3.72
C LEU A 75 -24.99 -2.85 3.80
N ILE A 76 -25.31 -4.13 3.63
CA ILE A 76 -24.32 -5.22 3.70
C ILE A 76 -23.25 -5.02 2.61
N HIS A 77 -23.66 -4.75 1.38
CA HIS A 77 -22.72 -4.51 0.28
C HIS A 77 -21.82 -3.29 0.54
N ARG A 78 -22.39 -2.21 1.07
CA ARG A 78 -21.61 -1.03 1.48
C ARG A 78 -20.58 -1.37 2.57
N LEU A 79 -20.98 -2.14 3.57
CA LEU A 79 -20.08 -2.57 4.65
C LEU A 79 -18.96 -3.47 4.13
N ILE A 80 -19.29 -4.44 3.26
CA ILE A 80 -18.27 -5.31 2.62
C ILE A 80 -17.24 -4.47 1.89
N ARG A 81 -17.67 -3.51 1.07
CA ARG A 81 -16.76 -2.63 0.35
C ARG A 81 -15.90 -1.79 1.27
N LYS A 82 -16.49 -1.12 2.26
CA LYS A 82 -15.75 -0.28 3.23
C LYS A 82 -14.78 -1.10 4.07
N THR A 83 -15.14 -2.31 4.46
CA THR A 83 -14.23 -3.23 5.16
C THR A 83 -13.09 -3.67 4.24
N GLY A 84 -13.39 -3.97 2.97
CA GLY A 84 -12.37 -4.30 1.98
C GLY A 84 -11.35 -3.18 1.80
N HIS A 85 -11.80 -1.94 1.64
CA HIS A 85 -10.94 -0.77 1.57
C HIS A 85 -10.09 -0.60 2.84
N PHE A 86 -10.73 -0.57 4.02
CA PHE A 86 -10.05 -0.45 5.31
C PHE A 86 -8.93 -1.50 5.47
N MET A 87 -9.23 -2.76 5.17
CA MET A 87 -8.24 -3.86 5.28
C MET A 87 -7.20 -3.80 4.17
N GLY A 88 -7.60 -3.50 2.94
CA GLY A 88 -6.69 -3.37 1.80
C GLY A 88 -5.65 -2.28 2.02
N TYR A 89 -6.08 -1.08 2.41
CA TYR A 89 -5.17 0.02 2.75
C TYR A 89 -4.37 -0.23 4.03
N GLY A 90 -4.93 -0.99 4.97
CA GLY A 90 -4.19 -1.50 6.12
C GLY A 90 -3.00 -2.37 5.71
N VAL A 91 -3.23 -3.36 4.86
CA VAL A 91 -2.17 -4.23 4.31
C VAL A 91 -1.17 -3.41 3.49
N PHE A 92 -1.64 -2.48 2.66
CA PHE A 92 -0.78 -1.58 1.90
C PHE A 92 0.17 -0.79 2.81
N SER A 93 -0.33 -0.27 3.93
CA SER A 93 0.50 0.44 4.91
C SER A 93 1.60 -0.44 5.49
N LEU A 94 1.32 -1.73 5.78
CA LEU A 94 2.34 -2.68 6.24
C LEU A 94 3.39 -2.97 5.15
N VAL A 95 2.98 -3.07 3.90
CA VAL A 95 3.89 -3.27 2.76
C VAL A 95 4.78 -2.04 2.58
N CYS A 96 4.23 -0.83 2.68
CA CYS A 96 4.99 0.42 2.68
C CYS A 96 5.96 0.49 3.87
N PHE A 97 5.51 0.15 5.08
CA PHE A 97 6.38 0.06 6.25
C PHE A 97 7.59 -0.84 6.01
N ARG A 98 7.37 -2.04 5.46
CA ARG A 98 8.47 -2.95 5.11
C ARG A 98 9.46 -2.29 4.13
N GLY A 99 8.96 -1.56 3.14
CA GLY A 99 9.77 -0.81 2.18
C GLY A 99 10.64 0.25 2.87
N PHE A 100 10.01 1.13 3.64
CA PHE A 100 10.71 2.19 4.38
C PHE A 100 11.65 1.64 5.45
N TRP A 101 11.24 0.59 6.17
CA TRP A 101 12.09 -0.07 7.15
C TRP A 101 13.40 -0.57 6.54
N ARG A 102 13.36 -1.14 5.34
CA ARG A 102 14.55 -1.61 4.62
C ARG A 102 15.41 -0.46 4.07
N SER A 103 14.77 0.64 3.68
CA SER A 103 15.45 1.80 3.10
C SER A 103 16.08 2.70 4.16
N LEU A 104 15.50 2.81 5.38
CA LEU A 104 15.96 3.65 6.47
C LEU A 104 17.06 2.95 7.32
N GLN A 105 18.13 2.51 6.68
CA GLN A 105 19.30 1.99 7.39
C GLN A 105 20.17 3.16 7.88
N GLY A 106 20.71 3.04 9.10
CA GLY A 106 21.59 4.09 9.68
C GLY A 106 20.86 5.12 10.56
N ALA A 107 19.59 4.89 10.95
CA ALA A 107 18.94 5.72 11.95
C ALA A 107 19.66 5.61 13.32
N ALA A 108 19.72 6.73 14.05
CA ALA A 108 20.43 6.84 15.33
C ALA A 108 19.90 5.88 16.42
N SER A 109 18.64 5.46 16.34
CA SER A 109 18.04 4.45 17.23
C SER A 109 17.01 3.61 16.49
N ILE A 110 16.76 2.40 16.99
CA ILE A 110 15.75 1.49 16.46
C ILE A 110 14.34 2.09 16.56
N LEU A 111 14.05 2.77 17.67
CA LEU A 111 12.76 3.45 17.88
C LEU A 111 12.55 4.57 16.85
N LEU A 112 13.55 5.40 16.61
CA LEU A 112 13.46 6.47 15.61
C LEU A 112 13.24 5.90 14.20
N ARG A 113 13.91 4.79 13.88
CA ARG A 113 13.69 4.07 12.61
C ARG A 113 12.27 3.55 12.51
N GLN A 114 11.72 2.95 13.58
CA GLN A 114 10.33 2.50 13.63
C GLN A 114 9.35 3.66 13.39
N LEU A 115 9.46 4.73 14.16
CA LEU A 115 8.57 5.89 14.05
C LEU A 115 8.61 6.51 12.66
N ARG A 116 9.80 6.68 12.07
CA ARG A 116 9.94 7.19 10.70
C ARG A 116 9.31 6.25 9.66
N ALA A 117 9.55 4.95 9.77
CA ALA A 117 9.01 3.98 8.82
C ALA A 117 7.47 3.90 8.90
N HIS A 118 6.88 3.93 10.11
CA HIS A 118 5.44 3.97 10.29
C HIS A 118 4.84 5.29 9.79
N GLY A 119 5.44 6.42 10.14
CA GLY A 119 4.95 7.74 9.69
C GLY A 119 4.95 7.87 8.16
N LEU A 120 6.03 7.43 7.49
CA LEU A 120 6.10 7.42 6.03
C LEU A 120 5.12 6.44 5.39
N ALA A 121 4.88 5.28 6.01
CA ALA A 121 3.89 4.32 5.52
C ALA A 121 2.47 4.87 5.60
N ILE A 122 2.10 5.51 6.72
CA ILE A 122 0.79 6.15 6.89
C ILE A 122 0.63 7.32 5.92
N LEU A 123 1.66 8.15 5.74
CA LEU A 123 1.65 9.24 4.77
C LEU A 123 1.46 8.72 3.34
N ALA A 124 2.19 7.67 2.94
CA ALA A 124 2.02 7.04 1.64
C ALA A 124 0.60 6.49 1.46
N THR A 125 0.02 5.87 2.50
CA THR A 125 -1.36 5.38 2.48
C THR A 125 -2.35 6.52 2.29
N PHE A 126 -2.22 7.62 3.03
CA PHE A 126 -3.06 8.81 2.87
C PHE A 126 -3.00 9.38 1.45
N LEU A 127 -1.78 9.48 0.89
CA LEU A 127 -1.59 10.03 -0.46
C LEU A 127 -2.19 9.13 -1.54
N VAL A 128 -2.03 7.81 -1.42
CA VAL A 128 -2.60 6.85 -2.39
C VAL A 128 -4.11 6.80 -2.26
N ALA A 129 -4.66 6.77 -1.04
CA ALA A 129 -6.12 6.83 -0.82
C ALA A 129 -6.71 8.14 -1.35
N GLY A 130 -6.03 9.27 -1.14
CA GLY A 130 -6.44 10.56 -1.68
C GLY A 130 -6.43 10.59 -3.21
N ALA A 131 -5.41 10.01 -3.84
CA ALA A 131 -5.33 9.90 -5.30
C ALA A 131 -6.42 8.98 -5.86
N ASP A 132 -6.73 7.88 -5.16
CA ASP A 132 -7.81 6.96 -5.53
C ASP A 132 -9.17 7.66 -5.50
N GLU A 133 -9.54 8.30 -4.42
CA GLU A 133 -10.80 9.03 -4.28
C GLU A 133 -10.90 10.22 -5.24
N PHE A 134 -9.78 10.92 -5.48
CA PHE A 134 -9.70 11.97 -6.50
C PHE A 134 -9.98 11.40 -7.89
N HIS A 135 -9.36 10.27 -8.27
CA HIS A 135 -9.65 9.60 -9.54
C HIS A 135 -11.10 9.16 -9.63
N GLN A 136 -11.67 8.58 -8.56
CA GLN A 136 -13.08 8.15 -8.52
C GLN A 136 -14.06 9.31 -8.71
N SER A 137 -13.72 10.53 -8.30
CA SER A 137 -14.57 11.70 -8.48
C SER A 137 -14.82 12.07 -9.96
N PHE A 138 -14.00 11.59 -10.89
CA PHE A 138 -14.18 11.79 -12.33
C PHE A 138 -14.97 10.67 -13.02
N LEU A 139 -15.30 9.59 -12.30
CA LEU A 139 -16.01 8.45 -12.89
C LEU A 139 -17.52 8.59 -12.73
N PRO A 140 -18.32 8.32 -13.79
CA PRO A 140 -19.76 8.61 -13.79
C PRO A 140 -20.57 7.84 -12.74
N ASN A 141 -20.09 6.65 -12.31
CA ASN A 141 -20.79 5.77 -11.35
C ASN A 141 -20.06 5.66 -9.99
N ARG A 142 -19.20 6.63 -9.68
CA ARG A 142 -18.43 6.69 -8.43
C ARG A 142 -18.57 8.08 -7.82
N SER A 143 -18.53 8.14 -6.50
CA SER A 143 -18.44 9.39 -5.74
C SER A 143 -17.18 9.35 -4.93
N GLY A 144 -16.15 10.08 -5.34
CA GLY A 144 -14.96 10.27 -4.52
C GLY A 144 -15.34 11.06 -3.26
N GLN A 145 -15.07 10.51 -2.08
CA GLN A 145 -15.42 11.11 -0.80
C GLN A 145 -14.21 11.19 0.13
N PHE A 146 -13.95 12.35 0.65
CA PHE A 146 -12.85 12.52 1.63
C PHE A 146 -13.03 11.64 2.89
N SER A 147 -14.27 11.30 3.26
CA SER A 147 -14.54 10.35 4.34
C SER A 147 -13.96 8.96 4.07
N ASP A 148 -13.86 8.54 2.81
CA ASP A 148 -13.31 7.25 2.45
C ASP A 148 -11.77 7.31 2.47
N VAL A 149 -11.14 8.44 2.11
CA VAL A 149 -9.70 8.69 2.37
C VAL A 149 -9.37 8.53 3.85
N LEU A 150 -10.21 9.08 4.74
CA LEU A 150 -10.01 8.96 6.19
C LEU A 150 -10.18 7.50 6.65
N LEU A 151 -11.19 6.79 6.16
CA LEU A 151 -11.43 5.39 6.49
C LEU A 151 -10.22 4.52 6.11
N ASP A 152 -9.71 4.69 4.90
CA ASP A 152 -8.58 3.94 4.36
C ASP A 152 -7.29 4.24 5.12
N THR A 153 -7.06 5.52 5.44
CA THR A 153 -5.94 5.94 6.29
C THR A 153 -6.05 5.36 7.70
N CYS A 154 -7.26 5.32 8.28
CA CYS A 154 -7.49 4.68 9.57
C CYS A 154 -7.18 3.18 9.54
N GLY A 155 -7.48 2.48 8.44
CA GLY A 155 -7.06 1.10 8.21
C GLY A 155 -5.54 0.95 8.27
N GLY A 156 -4.83 1.84 7.56
CA GLY A 156 -3.37 1.91 7.60
C GLY A 156 -2.81 2.16 8.99
N MET A 157 -3.38 3.13 9.71
CA MET A 157 -2.98 3.46 11.09
C MET A 157 -3.22 2.28 12.04
N ALA A 158 -4.37 1.60 11.94
CA ALA A 158 -4.72 0.48 12.81
C ALA A 158 -3.72 -0.68 12.66
N LEU A 159 -3.43 -1.12 11.43
CA LEU A 159 -2.49 -2.22 11.21
C LEU A 159 -1.04 -1.80 11.52
N CYS A 160 -0.64 -0.57 11.24
CA CYS A 160 0.64 -0.02 11.67
C CYS A 160 0.80 0.01 13.20
N LEU A 161 -0.26 0.39 13.93
CA LEU A 161 -0.25 0.37 15.40
C LEU A 161 -0.10 -1.05 15.94
N VAL A 162 -0.85 -2.02 15.41
CA VAL A 162 -0.73 -3.43 15.80
C VAL A 162 0.70 -3.93 15.57
N LEU A 163 1.29 -3.63 14.41
CA LEU A 163 2.67 -4.00 14.12
C LEU A 163 3.66 -3.32 15.08
N PHE A 164 3.48 -2.02 15.36
CA PHE A 164 4.33 -1.28 16.28
C PHE A 164 4.32 -1.90 17.67
N LEU A 165 3.13 -2.18 18.22
CA LEU A 165 2.98 -2.81 19.54
C LEU A 165 3.60 -4.21 19.58
N ALA A 166 3.42 -5.01 18.52
CA ALA A 166 4.04 -6.32 18.41
C ALA A 166 5.58 -6.24 18.39
N MET A 167 6.14 -5.26 17.69
CA MET A 167 7.59 -5.02 17.66
C MET A 167 8.13 -4.59 19.03
N GLN A 168 7.40 -3.75 19.77
CA GLN A 168 7.78 -3.33 21.13
C GLN A 168 7.75 -4.52 22.11
N ALA A 169 6.68 -5.33 22.08
CA ALA A 169 6.57 -6.52 22.91
C ALA A 169 7.72 -7.51 22.63
N ALA A 170 8.08 -7.74 21.36
CA ALA A 170 9.19 -8.61 21.00
C ALA A 170 10.56 -8.07 21.45
N GLN A 171 10.74 -6.76 21.55
CA GLN A 171 11.97 -6.16 22.07
C GLN A 171 12.08 -6.30 23.59
N SER A 172 10.98 -6.09 24.32
CA SER A 172 10.97 -6.23 25.78
C SER A 172 11.26 -7.67 26.22
N THR A 173 10.71 -8.67 25.53
CA THR A 173 10.99 -10.09 25.84
C THR A 173 12.43 -10.48 25.57
N ARG A 174 13.10 -9.89 24.56
CA ARG A 174 14.53 -10.13 24.31
C ARG A 174 15.44 -9.49 25.37
N SER A 175 15.04 -8.34 25.88
CA SER A 175 15.78 -7.65 26.95
C SER A 175 15.69 -8.36 28.29
N SER A 176 14.61 -9.07 28.58
CA SER A 176 14.37 -9.78 29.82
C SER A 176 14.99 -11.20 29.86
N ASN A 177 15.45 -11.74 28.73
CA ASN A 177 16.10 -13.07 28.66
C ASN A 177 17.43 -12.99 27.90
N PRO A 178 18.49 -12.35 28.46
CA PRO A 178 19.82 -12.33 27.86
C PRO A 178 20.40 -13.76 27.95
N ARG A 179 20.59 -14.39 26.79
CA ARG A 179 21.33 -15.66 26.66
C ARG A 179 22.83 -15.40 26.83
#